data_753fa7cc766931cb004bbf54bdd7e031
#
_entry.id   753fa7cc766931cb004bbf54bdd7e031
#
_cell.length_a   1.000
_cell.length_b   1.000
_cell.length_c   1.000
_cell.angle_alpha   90.00
_cell.angle_beta   90.00
_cell.angle_gamma   90.00
#
_symmetry.space_group_name_H-M   'P 1'
#
loop_
_entity.id
_entity.type
_entity.pdbx_description
1 polymer ?
#
loop_
_entity_poly.entity_id
_entity_poly.type
_entity_poly.pdbx_seq_one_letter_code
_entity_poly.pdbx_strand_id
1 'polypeptide(L)'
;MHIAHVALWTRDLNEAATFWRRFFDAEVEDSYQSTRRPGFVSRFVRLPGSSTTIELMTGPWIADRPVLDQIGWDHLAISLGDEAAVDEMAARCDAEGLLISAPRTTGDGFYEAVIATPDGIRIEVTA
;
A
#
# COMPACT_ATOMS: atom_id res chain seq x y z
N MET A 1 -17.92 -10.66 -11.29
CA MET A 1 -17.23 -9.34 -11.30
C MET A 1 -16.29 -9.33 -10.11
N HIS A 2 -15.06 -8.85 -10.26
CA HIS A 2 -14.05 -8.75 -9.19
C HIS A 2 -13.13 -7.56 -9.48
N ILE A 3 -12.40 -7.09 -8.47
CA ILE A 3 -11.39 -6.05 -8.65
C ILE A 3 -10.14 -6.73 -9.24
N ALA A 4 -9.75 -6.36 -10.46
CA ALA A 4 -8.58 -6.93 -11.13
C ALA A 4 -7.28 -6.37 -10.53
N HIS A 5 -7.20 -5.04 -10.39
CA HIS A 5 -6.10 -4.36 -9.71
C HIS A 5 -6.55 -3.01 -9.15
N VAL A 6 -5.77 -2.49 -8.23
CA VAL A 6 -5.78 -1.09 -7.78
C VAL A 6 -4.44 -0.46 -8.16
N ALA A 7 -4.40 0.86 -8.36
CA ALA A 7 -3.19 1.53 -8.82
C ALA A 7 -2.82 2.68 -7.89
N LEU A 8 -1.52 2.78 -7.55
CA LEU A 8 -0.95 3.78 -6.66
C LEU A 8 0.18 4.52 -7.36
N TRP A 9 0.21 5.84 -7.23
CA TRP A 9 1.37 6.62 -7.61
C TRP A 9 2.44 6.58 -6.52
N THR A 10 3.71 6.45 -6.92
CA THR A 10 4.88 6.52 -6.03
C THR A 10 5.97 7.38 -6.66
N ARG A 11 6.77 8.02 -5.85
CA ARG A 11 7.94 8.76 -6.31
C ARG A 11 9.08 7.83 -6.71
N ASP A 12 9.25 6.73 -5.97
CA ASP A 12 10.32 5.76 -6.17
C ASP A 12 9.75 4.33 -6.18
N LEU A 13 9.76 3.71 -7.39
CA LEU A 13 9.28 2.33 -7.58
C LEU A 13 10.10 1.29 -6.81
N ASN A 14 11.40 1.53 -6.59
CA ASN A 14 12.24 0.56 -5.88
C ASN A 14 12.01 0.64 -4.36
N GLU A 15 11.84 1.84 -3.82
CA GLU A 15 11.48 2.05 -2.43
C GLU A 15 10.09 1.46 -2.14
N ALA A 16 9.10 1.76 -2.98
CA ALA A 16 7.78 1.19 -2.88
C ALA A 16 7.80 -0.34 -2.99
N ALA A 17 8.51 -0.91 -3.97
CA ALA A 17 8.64 -2.36 -4.12
C ALA A 17 9.29 -3.02 -2.88
N THR A 18 10.28 -2.35 -2.28
CA THR A 18 10.95 -2.82 -1.06
C THR A 18 9.98 -2.83 0.12
N PHE A 19 9.16 -1.78 0.27
CA PHE A 19 8.11 -1.71 1.29
C PHE A 19 7.14 -2.90 1.17
N TRP A 20 6.58 -3.14 -0.03
CA TRP A 20 5.61 -4.22 -0.24
C TRP A 20 6.20 -5.62 -0.01
N ARG A 21 7.44 -5.86 -0.45
CA ARG A 21 8.13 -7.13 -0.17
C ARG A 21 8.36 -7.33 1.31
N ARG A 22 8.84 -6.29 1.99
CA ARG A 22 9.28 -6.39 3.38
C ARG A 22 8.13 -6.51 4.38
N PHE A 23 7.06 -5.74 4.18
CA PHE A 23 5.95 -5.70 5.13
C PHE A 23 4.85 -6.72 4.80
N PHE A 24 4.65 -7.04 3.54
CA PHE A 24 3.53 -7.88 3.07
C PHE A 24 3.96 -9.16 2.38
N ASP A 25 5.24 -9.52 2.40
CA ASP A 25 5.80 -10.69 1.70
C ASP A 25 5.38 -10.77 0.22
N ALA A 26 5.21 -9.61 -0.39
CA ALA A 26 4.66 -9.48 -1.73
C ALA A 26 5.66 -9.90 -2.82
N GLU A 27 5.16 -10.54 -3.86
CA GLU A 27 5.86 -10.70 -5.12
C GLU A 27 5.75 -9.41 -5.92
N VAL A 28 6.87 -8.94 -6.48
CA VAL A 28 6.91 -7.73 -7.31
C VAL A 28 7.48 -8.08 -8.67
N GLU A 29 6.67 -7.85 -9.70
CA GLU A 29 7.03 -8.12 -11.10
C GLU A 29 8.09 -7.13 -11.62
N ASP A 30 8.68 -7.44 -12.78
CA ASP A 30 9.60 -6.54 -13.48
C ASP A 30 8.90 -5.24 -13.89
N SER A 31 9.70 -4.19 -14.08
CA SER A 31 9.15 -2.90 -14.48
C SER A 31 8.72 -2.89 -15.95
N TYR A 32 7.57 -2.26 -16.19
CA TYR A 32 7.08 -1.92 -17.53
C TYR A 32 7.33 -0.44 -17.81
N GLN A 33 7.86 -0.13 -18.97
CA GLN A 33 8.02 1.25 -19.48
C GLN A 33 7.06 1.49 -20.63
N SER A 34 6.26 2.55 -20.54
CA SER A 34 5.30 2.87 -21.57
C SER A 34 5.96 3.52 -22.79
N THR A 35 5.70 2.99 -23.98
CA THR A 35 6.09 3.63 -25.24
C THR A 35 5.13 4.74 -25.66
N ARG A 36 3.90 4.74 -25.11
CA ARG A 36 2.86 5.74 -25.44
C ARG A 36 2.89 6.96 -24.52
N ARG A 37 3.42 6.81 -23.30
CA ARG A 37 3.51 7.87 -22.30
C ARG A 37 4.96 7.96 -21.83
N PRO A 38 5.81 8.77 -22.46
CA PRO A 38 7.24 8.88 -22.12
C PRO A 38 7.44 9.22 -20.64
N GLY A 39 8.30 8.44 -19.98
CA GLY A 39 8.59 8.59 -18.55
C GLY A 39 7.64 7.84 -17.62
N PHE A 40 6.53 7.26 -18.11
CA PHE A 40 5.68 6.38 -17.29
C PHE A 40 6.36 5.04 -17.12
N VAL A 41 6.48 4.61 -15.87
CA VAL A 41 6.97 3.28 -15.48
C VAL A 41 6.02 2.70 -14.44
N SER A 42 5.74 1.40 -14.53
CA SER A 42 4.95 0.71 -13.51
C SER A 42 5.53 -0.68 -13.18
N ARG A 43 5.10 -1.22 -12.04
CA ARG A 43 5.35 -2.60 -11.57
C ARG A 43 4.10 -3.13 -10.90
N PHE A 44 3.80 -4.40 -11.10
CA PHE A 44 2.74 -5.07 -10.37
C PHE A 44 3.26 -5.72 -9.10
N VAL A 45 2.45 -5.62 -8.06
CA VAL A 45 2.64 -6.24 -6.74
C VAL A 45 1.52 -7.23 -6.51
N ARG A 46 1.87 -8.44 -6.08
CA ARG A 46 0.93 -9.51 -5.74
C ARG A 46 1.09 -9.87 -4.29
N LEU A 47 0.03 -9.70 -3.51
CA LEU A 47 -0.01 -10.14 -2.11
C LEU A 47 -0.26 -11.64 -2.03
N PRO A 48 0.30 -12.35 -1.02
CA PRO A 48 0.02 -13.77 -0.81
C PRO A 48 -1.48 -14.04 -0.71
N GLY A 49 -1.98 -15.01 -1.46
CA GLY A 49 -3.39 -15.41 -1.43
C GLY A 49 -4.37 -14.44 -2.11
N SER A 50 -3.93 -13.29 -2.60
CA SER A 50 -4.80 -12.31 -3.29
C SER A 50 -4.89 -12.58 -4.78
N SER A 51 -6.11 -12.49 -5.32
CA SER A 51 -6.35 -12.45 -6.78
C SER A 51 -6.28 -11.03 -7.35
N THR A 52 -6.36 -10.00 -6.49
CA THR A 52 -6.23 -8.59 -6.86
C THR A 52 -4.76 -8.19 -6.77
N THR A 53 -4.26 -7.50 -7.79
CA THR A 53 -2.90 -6.95 -7.79
C THR A 53 -2.90 -5.46 -7.47
N ILE A 54 -1.72 -4.95 -7.10
CA ILE A 54 -1.49 -3.51 -6.90
C ILE A 54 -0.51 -3.07 -7.99
N GLU A 55 -0.89 -2.08 -8.80
CA GLU A 55 0.02 -1.46 -9.76
C GLU A 55 0.70 -0.25 -9.12
N LEU A 56 2.00 -0.31 -8.95
CA LEU A 56 2.83 0.83 -8.54
C LEU A 56 3.23 1.60 -9.79
N MET A 57 2.93 2.89 -9.83
CA MET A 57 3.19 3.72 -11.01
C MET A 57 4.04 4.93 -10.64
N THR A 58 4.92 5.34 -11.56
CA THR A 58 5.69 6.58 -11.42
C THR A 58 5.82 7.31 -12.75
N GLY A 59 6.23 8.56 -12.68
CA GLY A 59 6.52 9.39 -13.84
C GLY A 59 7.01 10.78 -13.42
N PRO A 60 7.63 11.56 -14.32
CA PRO A 60 8.24 12.85 -13.98
C PRO A 60 7.24 13.95 -13.55
N TRP A 61 5.94 13.67 -13.61
CA TRP A 61 4.86 14.59 -13.21
C TRP A 61 4.31 14.33 -11.81
N ILE A 62 4.87 13.36 -11.05
CA ILE A 62 4.35 13.03 -9.72
C ILE A 62 4.67 14.14 -8.73
N ALA A 63 3.63 14.59 -8.00
CA ALA A 63 3.74 15.62 -6.97
C ALA A 63 4.29 15.06 -5.65
N ASP A 64 4.84 15.94 -4.82
CA ASP A 64 5.66 15.55 -3.67
C ASP A 64 4.91 14.92 -2.49
N ARG A 65 3.59 15.07 -2.36
CA ARG A 65 2.81 14.49 -1.25
C ARG A 65 1.37 14.20 -1.64
N PRO A 66 0.78 13.11 -1.10
CA PRO A 66 -0.66 12.92 -1.18
C PRO A 66 -1.37 14.04 -0.41
N VAL A 67 -2.50 14.49 -0.93
CA VAL A 67 -3.39 15.40 -0.21
C VAL A 67 -4.46 14.54 0.45
N LEU A 68 -4.56 14.64 1.78
CA LEU A 68 -5.51 13.90 2.59
C LEU A 68 -6.88 14.60 2.62
N ASP A 69 -7.93 13.84 2.93
CA ASP A 69 -9.30 14.34 3.12
C ASP A 69 -9.88 15.06 1.89
N GLN A 70 -9.59 14.53 0.70
CA GLN A 70 -10.17 14.98 -0.56
C GLN A 70 -11.15 13.96 -1.13
N ILE A 71 -12.01 14.41 -2.03
CA ILE A 71 -12.87 13.50 -2.80
C ILE A 71 -11.98 12.51 -3.57
N GLY A 72 -12.13 11.21 -3.27
CA GLY A 72 -11.32 10.14 -3.87
C GLY A 72 -11.18 8.96 -2.90
N TRP A 73 -10.16 8.16 -3.12
CA TRP A 73 -9.80 7.06 -2.23
C TRP A 73 -9.08 7.60 -1.00
N ASP A 74 -9.51 7.16 0.21
CA ASP A 74 -8.84 7.48 1.46
C ASP A 74 -7.70 6.50 1.76
N HIS A 75 -8.00 5.20 1.74
CA HIS A 75 -7.05 4.13 2.04
C HIS A 75 -7.35 2.85 1.24
N LEU A 76 -6.40 1.93 1.27
CA LEU A 76 -6.58 0.53 0.90
C LEU A 76 -6.59 -0.30 2.19
N ALA A 77 -7.63 -1.11 2.41
CA ALA A 77 -7.69 -2.04 3.53
C ALA A 77 -7.17 -3.42 3.11
N ILE A 78 -6.31 -4.02 3.97
CA ILE A 78 -5.71 -5.34 3.76
C ILE A 78 -5.93 -6.18 5.02
N SER A 79 -6.67 -7.30 4.89
CA SER A 79 -6.82 -8.24 5.99
C SER A 79 -5.55 -9.08 6.16
N LEU A 80 -5.07 -9.16 7.38
CA LEU A 80 -3.93 -9.99 7.79
C LEU A 80 -4.38 -11.30 8.44
N GLY A 81 -5.70 -11.43 8.68
CA GLY A 81 -6.36 -12.66 9.13
C GLY A 81 -6.60 -12.77 10.62
N ASP A 82 -5.82 -12.12 11.49
CA ASP A 82 -6.03 -12.09 12.93
C ASP A 82 -5.42 -10.85 13.61
N GLU A 83 -5.84 -10.60 14.86
CA GLU A 83 -5.40 -9.43 15.64
C GLU A 83 -3.89 -9.45 15.94
N ALA A 84 -3.29 -10.63 16.16
CA ALA A 84 -1.87 -10.75 16.44
C ALA A 84 -1.01 -10.29 15.25
N ALA A 85 -1.44 -10.61 14.02
CA ALA A 85 -0.78 -10.16 12.81
C ALA A 85 -0.90 -8.64 12.63
N VAL A 86 -2.04 -8.04 13.02
CA VAL A 86 -2.22 -6.57 13.03
C VAL A 86 -1.27 -5.91 14.03
N ASP A 87 -1.17 -6.46 15.25
CA ASP A 87 -0.26 -5.95 16.28
C ASP A 87 1.21 -6.03 15.85
N GLU A 88 1.63 -7.16 15.28
CA GLU A 88 2.98 -7.34 14.75
C GLU A 88 3.31 -6.36 13.63
N MET A 89 2.38 -6.21 12.68
CA MET A 89 2.55 -5.27 11.58
C MET A 89 2.67 -3.83 12.09
N ALA A 90 1.80 -3.43 13.02
CA ALA A 90 1.82 -2.11 13.62
C ALA A 90 3.14 -1.84 14.35
N ALA A 91 3.65 -2.80 15.13
CA ALA A 91 4.93 -2.66 15.83
C ALA A 91 6.12 -2.52 14.86
N ARG A 92 6.13 -3.30 13.77
CA ARG A 92 7.16 -3.20 12.71
C ARG A 92 7.13 -1.85 12.02
N CYS A 93 5.94 -1.35 11.70
CA CYS A 93 5.76 -0.04 11.05
C CYS A 93 6.10 1.12 12.00
N ASP A 94 5.75 1.01 13.30
CA ASP A 94 6.09 2.02 14.31
C ASP A 94 7.60 2.19 14.46
N ALA A 95 8.34 1.09 14.47
CA ALA A 95 9.82 1.11 14.53
C ALA A 95 10.47 1.88 13.37
N GLU A 96 9.76 2.08 12.28
CA GLU A 96 10.23 2.80 11.08
C GLU A 96 9.50 4.14 10.84
N GLY A 97 8.66 4.57 11.79
CA GLY A 97 7.91 5.81 11.67
C GLY A 97 6.80 5.78 10.61
N LEU A 98 6.32 4.58 10.27
CA LEU A 98 5.26 4.36 9.28
C LEU A 98 3.89 4.08 9.92
N LEU A 99 3.78 4.02 11.25
CA LEU A 99 2.52 3.86 11.96
C LEU A 99 1.77 5.19 12.04
N ILE A 100 0.54 5.23 11.53
CA ILE A 100 -0.36 6.41 11.62
C ILE A 100 -1.30 6.28 12.81
N SER A 101 -1.93 5.10 12.97
CA SER A 101 -2.88 4.81 14.05
C SER A 101 -2.61 3.43 14.64
N ALA A 102 -2.41 3.39 15.96
CA ALA A 102 -2.18 2.15 16.68
C ALA A 102 -3.38 1.18 16.58
N PRO A 103 -3.14 -0.13 16.78
CA PRO A 103 -4.20 -1.13 16.78
C PRO A 103 -5.33 -0.78 17.75
N ARG A 104 -6.55 -0.92 17.28
CA ARG A 104 -7.78 -0.67 18.06
C ARG A 104 -8.97 -1.41 17.47
N THR A 105 -9.99 -1.65 18.30
CA THR A 105 -11.29 -2.04 17.79
C THR A 105 -12.09 -0.79 17.46
N THR A 106 -12.63 -0.73 16.24
CA THR A 106 -13.45 0.38 15.76
C THR A 106 -14.92 0.19 16.08
N GLY A 107 -15.73 1.26 15.92
CA GLY A 107 -17.16 1.23 16.24
C GLY A 107 -17.99 0.30 15.36
N ASP A 108 -17.50 -0.09 14.19
CA ASP A 108 -18.08 -1.08 13.28
C ASP A 108 -17.56 -2.52 13.52
N GLY A 109 -16.68 -2.69 14.51
CA GLY A 109 -16.27 -4.00 15.02
C GLY A 109 -15.00 -4.58 14.40
N PHE A 110 -14.29 -3.84 13.54
CA PHE A 110 -13.00 -4.27 13.02
C PHE A 110 -11.88 -4.01 14.03
N TYR A 111 -10.95 -4.96 14.13
CA TYR A 111 -9.66 -4.72 14.78
C TYR A 111 -8.65 -4.33 13.73
N GLU A 112 -8.13 -3.10 13.82
CA GLU A 112 -7.35 -2.51 12.76
C GLU A 112 -6.25 -1.59 13.26
N ALA A 113 -5.24 -1.36 12.42
CA ALA A 113 -4.27 -0.29 12.53
C ALA A 113 -4.16 0.44 11.18
N VAL A 114 -3.66 1.67 11.18
CA VAL A 114 -3.39 2.42 9.96
C VAL A 114 -1.89 2.68 9.85
N ILE A 115 -1.30 2.27 8.73
CA ILE A 115 0.10 2.47 8.39
C ILE A 115 0.24 3.33 7.13
N ALA A 116 1.42 3.86 6.88
CA ALA A 116 1.74 4.60 5.67
C ALA A 116 2.73 3.84 4.78
N THR A 117 2.59 3.98 3.47
CA THR A 117 3.70 3.70 2.54
C THR A 117 4.79 4.76 2.71
N PRO A 118 6.01 4.56 2.15
CA PRO A 118 7.05 5.60 2.14
C PRO A 118 6.60 6.94 1.54
N ASP A 119 5.62 6.92 0.63
CA ASP A 119 5.02 8.12 0.05
C ASP A 119 3.91 8.75 0.91
N GLY A 120 3.55 8.13 2.04
CA GLY A 120 2.50 8.61 2.93
C GLY A 120 1.08 8.21 2.54
N ILE A 121 0.91 7.23 1.64
CA ILE A 121 -0.40 6.67 1.29
C ILE A 121 -0.86 5.79 2.44
N ARG A 122 -2.10 5.98 2.89
CA ARG A 122 -2.69 5.19 3.98
C ARG A 122 -3.00 3.77 3.54
N ILE A 123 -2.61 2.81 4.38
CA ILE A 123 -3.03 1.42 4.31
C ILE A 123 -3.63 1.05 5.67
N GLU A 124 -4.86 0.61 5.67
CA GLU A 124 -5.49 -0.01 6.83
C GLU A 124 -5.12 -1.50 6.84
N VAL A 125 -4.65 -1.99 7.96
CA VAL A 125 -4.41 -3.42 8.18
C VAL A 125 -5.41 -3.92 9.20
N THR A 126 -6.15 -4.98 8.87
CA THR A 126 -7.28 -5.46 9.68
C THR A 126 -7.17 -6.97 9.91
N ALA A 127 -7.79 -7.42 11.01
CA ALA A 127 -7.90 -8.83 11.33
C ALA A 127 -8.91 -9.56 10.43
#